data_dac4054c9cb26e709681492982b5b849
#
_entry.id   dac4054c9cb26e709681492982b5b849
#
_cell.length_a   1.000
_cell.length_b   1.000
_cell.length_c   1.000
_cell.angle_alpha   90.00
_cell.angle_beta   90.00
_cell.angle_gamma   90.00
#
_symmetry.space_group_name_H-M   'P 1'
#
loop_
_entity.id
_entity.type
_entity.pdbx_description
1 polymer ?
#
loop_
_entity_poly.entity_id
_entity_poly.type
_entity_poly.pdbx_seq_one_letter_code
_entity_poly.pdbx_strand_id
1 'polypeptide(L)'
;MRIRVGFGFDVHQLVPNRELWLGGIKFEHELGLLGHSDADVLIHAICDALLGAANMRDIGYHFPDNAGEFKNIDSKILLAKTVDLIASKGYRVGNVDATVCAERPKLKMRIPEMQKVLACLMRVDAEDVSIKATTTEKLGFTGREEGISAYATVLIEKD
;
A
#
# COMPACT_ATOMS: atom_id res chain seq x y z
N MET A 1 22.85 -4.27 15.14
CA MET A 1 21.56 -4.28 14.41
C MET A 1 20.67 -3.16 14.95
N ARG A 2 20.12 -2.31 14.06
CA ARG A 2 19.23 -1.21 14.42
C ARG A 2 17.86 -1.44 13.78
N ILE A 3 16.83 -1.55 14.60
CA ILE A 3 15.45 -1.83 14.18
C ILE A 3 14.62 -0.55 14.31
N ARG A 4 13.73 -0.30 13.34
CA ARG A 4 12.74 0.76 13.36
C ARG A 4 11.38 0.24 12.91
N VAL A 5 10.34 0.81 13.49
CA VAL A 5 8.94 0.55 13.14
C VAL A 5 8.35 1.79 12.49
N GLY A 6 7.55 1.59 11.45
CA GLY A 6 6.76 2.64 10.81
C GLY A 6 5.30 2.24 10.71
N PHE A 7 4.44 3.24 10.70
CA PHE A 7 3.00 3.09 10.49
C PHE A 7 2.58 3.97 9.33
N GLY A 8 1.75 3.43 8.43
CA GLY A 8 1.17 4.14 7.31
C GLY A 8 -0.35 3.93 7.25
N PHE A 9 -1.02 4.93 6.76
CA PHE A 9 -2.46 4.94 6.52
C PHE A 9 -2.72 5.63 5.19
N ASP A 10 -3.66 5.08 4.40
CA ASP A 10 -4.17 5.76 3.22
C ASP A 10 -5.65 5.43 3.01
N VAL A 11 -6.36 6.28 2.28
CA VAL A 11 -7.77 6.14 1.94
C VAL A 11 -8.03 6.75 0.56
N HIS A 12 -8.79 6.02 -0.28
CA HIS A 12 -9.22 6.51 -1.58
C HIS A 12 -10.73 6.28 -1.77
N GLN A 13 -11.36 7.22 -2.46
CA GLN A 13 -12.77 7.15 -2.82
C GLN A 13 -13.00 6.12 -3.92
N LEU A 14 -14.08 5.34 -3.81
CA LEU A 14 -14.56 4.46 -4.87
C LEU A 14 -15.42 5.26 -5.87
N VAL A 15 -15.08 5.15 -7.15
CA VAL A 15 -15.76 5.86 -8.24
C VAL A 15 -15.96 4.93 -9.45
N PRO A 16 -16.99 5.19 -10.29
CA PRO A 16 -17.17 4.44 -11.53
C PRO A 16 -16.09 4.78 -12.57
N ASN A 17 -15.94 3.92 -13.58
CA ASN A 17 -15.05 4.09 -14.73
C ASN A 17 -13.56 4.14 -14.37
N ARG A 18 -13.18 3.50 -13.28
CA ARG A 18 -11.78 3.24 -12.90
C ARG A 18 -11.57 1.77 -12.58
N GLU A 19 -10.40 1.28 -12.91
CA GLU A 19 -9.95 -0.05 -12.49
C GLU A 19 -9.65 -0.06 -10.98
N LEU A 20 -9.90 -1.18 -10.34
CA LEU A 20 -9.57 -1.38 -8.93
C LEU A 20 -8.24 -2.12 -8.80
N TRP A 21 -7.23 -1.43 -8.29
CA TRP A 21 -5.91 -1.97 -7.97
C TRP A 21 -5.71 -2.00 -6.46
N LEU A 22 -5.35 -3.17 -5.93
CA LEU A 22 -5.05 -3.37 -4.50
C LEU A 22 -3.91 -4.36 -4.34
N GLY A 23 -2.86 -3.95 -3.62
CA GLY A 23 -1.69 -4.79 -3.38
C GLY A 23 -0.96 -5.21 -4.64
N GLY A 24 -0.95 -4.36 -5.65
CA GLY A 24 -0.28 -4.56 -6.92
C GLY A 24 -1.00 -5.47 -7.91
N ILE A 25 -2.24 -5.89 -7.63
CA ILE A 25 -3.04 -6.71 -8.52
C ILE A 25 -4.38 -6.06 -8.85
N LYS A 26 -4.90 -6.35 -10.04
CA LYS A 26 -6.20 -5.87 -10.49
C LYS A 26 -7.32 -6.76 -9.97
N PHE A 27 -8.37 -6.13 -9.46
CA PHE A 27 -9.63 -6.78 -9.07
C PHE A 27 -10.72 -6.45 -10.09
N GLU A 28 -11.50 -7.46 -10.47
CA GLU A 28 -12.74 -7.24 -11.22
C GLU A 28 -13.80 -6.67 -10.28
N HIS A 29 -14.17 -5.42 -10.51
CA HIS A 29 -15.15 -4.70 -9.71
C HIS A 29 -15.75 -3.54 -10.51
N GLU A 30 -16.99 -3.18 -10.22
CA GLU A 30 -17.69 -2.09 -10.91
C GLU A 30 -17.16 -0.69 -10.60
N LEU A 31 -16.46 -0.54 -9.45
CA LEU A 31 -15.85 0.70 -9.00
C LEU A 31 -14.34 0.52 -8.86
N GLY A 32 -13.58 1.58 -9.08
CA GLY A 32 -12.15 1.65 -8.79
C GLY A 32 -11.83 2.83 -7.90
N LEU A 33 -10.60 2.89 -7.42
CA LEU A 33 -10.16 3.95 -6.52
C LEU A 33 -9.74 5.21 -7.29
N LEU A 34 -10.16 6.36 -6.79
CA LEU A 34 -9.82 7.67 -7.33
C LEU A 34 -8.51 8.16 -6.74
N GLY A 35 -7.55 8.48 -7.61
CA GLY A 35 -6.27 9.06 -7.22
C GLY A 35 -5.47 9.52 -8.43
N HIS A 36 -4.32 10.14 -8.18
CA HIS A 36 -3.42 10.64 -9.22
C HIS A 36 -2.67 9.50 -9.94
N SER A 37 -2.35 8.42 -9.20
CA SER A 37 -1.80 7.16 -9.69
C SER A 37 -2.91 6.15 -10.02
N ASP A 38 -2.61 4.84 -10.01
CA ASP A 38 -3.61 3.77 -10.01
C ASP A 38 -4.42 3.69 -8.68
N ALA A 39 -4.07 4.54 -7.70
CA ALA A 39 -4.70 4.66 -6.40
C ALA A 39 -4.72 3.36 -5.57
N ASP A 40 -3.66 2.54 -5.69
CA ASP A 40 -3.49 1.35 -4.85
C ASP A 40 -3.26 1.75 -3.39
N VAL A 41 -4.35 1.84 -2.65
CA VAL A 41 -4.36 2.33 -1.26
C VAL A 41 -3.49 1.49 -0.32
N LEU A 42 -3.34 0.18 -0.59
CA LEU A 42 -2.50 -0.68 0.23
C LEU A 42 -1.02 -0.40 -0.01
N ILE A 43 -0.60 -0.26 -1.27
CA ILE A 43 0.78 0.11 -1.60
C ILE A 43 1.13 1.49 -1.03
N HIS A 44 0.22 2.46 -1.13
CA HIS A 44 0.47 3.79 -0.58
C HIS A 44 0.67 3.77 0.95
N ALA A 45 -0.16 3.02 1.67
CA ALA A 45 0.01 2.85 3.12
C ALA A 45 1.35 2.19 3.48
N ILE A 46 1.78 1.19 2.70
CA ILE A 46 3.09 0.53 2.89
C ILE A 46 4.25 1.50 2.61
N CYS A 47 4.17 2.29 1.54
CA CYS A 47 5.18 3.31 1.22
C CYS A 47 5.33 4.32 2.37
N ASP A 48 4.22 4.84 2.89
CA ASP A 48 4.25 5.77 4.01
C ASP A 48 4.83 5.15 5.28
N ALA A 49 4.50 3.89 5.56
CA ALA A 49 5.07 3.17 6.68
C ALA A 49 6.60 3.03 6.56
N LEU A 50 7.10 2.66 5.38
CA LEU A 50 8.53 2.50 5.11
C LEU A 50 9.29 3.83 5.22
N LEU A 51 8.76 4.89 4.60
CA LEU A 51 9.35 6.23 4.65
C LEU A 51 9.34 6.78 6.08
N GLY A 52 8.24 6.62 6.81
CA GLY A 52 8.13 7.03 8.20
C GLY A 52 9.13 6.31 9.11
N ALA A 53 9.28 4.98 8.97
CA ALA A 53 10.27 4.21 9.71
C ALA A 53 11.70 4.70 9.47
N ALA A 54 12.03 5.08 8.23
CA ALA A 54 13.34 5.61 7.85
C ALA A 54 13.53 7.11 8.20
N ASN A 55 12.53 7.77 8.78
CA ASN A 55 12.49 9.22 9.01
C ASN A 55 12.70 10.02 7.72
N MET A 56 11.95 9.66 6.68
CA MET A 56 12.02 10.24 5.33
C MET A 56 10.70 10.92 4.91
N ARG A 57 9.82 11.27 5.86
CA ARG A 57 8.51 11.88 5.65
C ARG A 57 7.53 10.88 5.00
N ASP A 58 6.83 11.27 3.97
CA ASP A 58 5.70 10.60 3.36
C ASP A 58 5.83 10.48 1.83
N ILE A 59 4.91 9.74 1.23
CA ILE A 59 4.86 9.50 -0.22
C ILE A 59 4.66 10.80 -1.01
N GLY A 60 3.86 11.74 -0.50
CA GLY A 60 3.60 13.01 -1.17
C GLY A 60 4.83 13.92 -1.25
N TYR A 61 5.74 13.81 -0.31
CA TYR A 61 7.02 14.52 -0.35
C TYR A 61 7.95 14.01 -1.46
N HIS A 62 8.01 12.69 -1.66
CA HIS A 62 8.90 12.07 -2.64
C HIS A 62 8.30 11.97 -4.04
N PHE A 63 6.98 11.85 -4.13
CA PHE A 63 6.25 11.64 -5.37
C PHE A 63 5.04 12.59 -5.44
N PRO A 64 5.29 13.90 -5.60
CA PRO A 64 4.23 14.91 -5.51
C PRO A 64 3.22 14.79 -6.67
N ASP A 65 1.95 14.91 -6.35
CA ASP A 65 0.83 14.78 -7.29
C ASP A 65 0.85 15.81 -8.44
N ASN A 66 1.53 16.93 -8.24
CA ASN A 66 1.69 17.97 -9.26
C ASN A 66 2.80 17.67 -10.30
N ALA A 67 3.60 16.64 -10.08
CA ALA A 67 4.61 16.20 -11.03
C ALA A 67 3.97 15.31 -12.10
N GLY A 68 3.95 15.78 -13.33
CA GLY A 68 3.31 15.08 -14.46
C GLY A 68 3.84 13.66 -14.70
N GLU A 69 5.08 13.38 -14.30
CA GLU A 69 5.71 12.06 -14.43
C GLU A 69 5.04 10.95 -13.57
N PHE A 70 4.28 11.33 -12.52
CA PHE A 70 3.59 10.38 -11.65
C PHE A 70 2.10 10.23 -11.97
N LYS A 71 1.60 10.94 -12.98
CA LYS A 71 0.21 10.82 -13.41
C LYS A 71 -0.07 9.43 -13.97
N ASN A 72 -1.07 8.75 -13.40
CA ASN A 72 -1.45 7.36 -13.73
C ASN A 72 -0.31 6.34 -13.55
N ILE A 73 0.68 6.66 -12.72
CA ILE A 73 1.77 5.73 -12.44
C ILE A 73 1.26 4.47 -11.76
N ASP A 74 1.86 3.34 -12.10
CA ASP A 74 1.68 2.08 -11.40
C ASP A 74 2.33 2.19 -10.01
N SER A 75 1.54 2.01 -8.94
CA SER A 75 2.02 2.13 -7.56
C SER A 75 3.09 1.09 -7.21
N LYS A 76 3.21 -0.01 -7.97
CA LYS A 76 4.34 -0.94 -7.84
C LYS A 76 5.69 -0.24 -8.08
N ILE A 77 5.74 0.73 -8.99
CA ILE A 77 6.94 1.54 -9.25
C ILE A 77 7.22 2.45 -8.05
N LEU A 78 6.19 3.03 -7.45
CA LEU A 78 6.34 3.86 -6.24
C LEU A 78 6.90 3.03 -5.08
N LEU A 79 6.42 1.81 -4.88
CA LEU A 79 6.92 0.92 -3.83
C LEU A 79 8.38 0.53 -4.08
N ALA A 80 8.75 0.15 -5.30
CA ALA A 80 10.13 -0.17 -5.64
C ALA A 80 11.07 1.02 -5.38
N LYS A 81 10.68 2.23 -5.81
CA LYS A 81 11.46 3.45 -5.53
C LYS A 81 11.54 3.75 -4.03
N THR A 82 10.47 3.52 -3.27
CA THR A 82 10.48 3.69 -1.81
C THR A 82 11.45 2.72 -1.14
N VAL A 83 11.49 1.47 -1.57
CA VAL A 83 12.47 0.48 -1.09
C VAL A 83 13.90 0.91 -1.41
N ASP A 84 14.16 1.45 -2.60
CA ASP A 84 15.48 2.00 -2.94
C ASP A 84 15.85 3.22 -2.09
N LEU A 85 14.89 4.09 -1.78
CA LEU A 85 15.12 5.23 -0.88
C LEU A 85 15.54 4.79 0.52
N ILE A 86 14.84 3.83 1.14
CA ILE A 86 15.25 3.35 2.47
C ILE A 86 16.58 2.59 2.42
N ALA A 87 16.84 1.85 1.32
CA ALA A 87 18.12 1.18 1.09
C ALA A 87 19.28 2.16 1.00
N SER A 88 19.09 3.36 0.42
CA SER A 88 20.11 4.42 0.38
C SER A 88 20.51 4.92 1.79
N LYS A 89 19.66 4.71 2.80
CA LYS A 89 19.94 4.97 4.22
C LYS A 89 20.53 3.73 4.96
N GLY A 90 20.77 2.65 4.21
CA GLY A 90 21.30 1.38 4.75
C GLY A 90 20.23 0.50 5.42
N TYR A 91 18.93 0.80 5.24
CA TYR A 91 17.85 -0.02 5.77
C TYR A 91 17.37 -1.05 4.74
N ARG A 92 16.92 -2.18 5.24
CA ARG A 92 16.14 -3.17 4.48
C ARG A 92 14.80 -3.41 5.17
N VAL A 93 13.83 -3.88 4.42
CA VAL A 93 12.55 -4.31 4.98
C VAL A 93 12.76 -5.61 5.76
N GLY A 94 12.24 -5.68 6.97
CA GLY A 94 12.18 -6.89 7.78
C GLY A 94 10.86 -7.62 7.58
N ASN A 95 9.74 -6.96 7.89
CA ASN A 95 8.41 -7.49 7.62
C ASN A 95 7.37 -6.38 7.49
N VAL A 96 6.20 -6.75 6.96
CA VAL A 96 5.01 -5.90 6.86
C VAL A 96 3.80 -6.62 7.43
N ASP A 97 3.01 -5.91 8.22
CA ASP A 97 1.66 -6.31 8.62
C ASP A 97 0.66 -5.23 8.19
N ALA A 98 -0.27 -5.58 7.31
CA ALA A 98 -1.21 -4.64 6.73
C ALA A 98 -2.66 -5.10 6.87
N THR A 99 -3.58 -4.14 6.92
CA THR A 99 -5.02 -4.38 6.97
C THR A 99 -5.71 -3.51 5.94
N VAL A 100 -6.53 -4.11 5.09
CA VAL A 100 -7.41 -3.41 4.15
C VAL A 100 -8.84 -3.45 4.67
N CYS A 101 -9.48 -2.28 4.79
CA CYS A 101 -10.88 -2.14 5.18
C CYS A 101 -11.73 -1.89 3.93
N ALA A 102 -12.52 -2.88 3.53
CA ALA A 102 -13.39 -2.83 2.36
C ALA A 102 -14.61 -3.72 2.55
N GLU A 103 -15.80 -3.25 2.18
CA GLU A 103 -17.01 -4.09 2.15
C GLU A 103 -16.96 -5.06 0.96
N ARG A 104 -16.59 -4.54 -0.20
CA ARG A 104 -16.41 -5.27 -1.46
C ARG A 104 -15.21 -4.70 -2.27
N PRO A 105 -14.57 -5.52 -3.13
CA PRO A 105 -14.74 -6.98 -3.29
C PRO A 105 -14.16 -7.77 -2.11
N LYS A 106 -14.46 -9.07 -2.04
CA LYS A 106 -13.84 -9.96 -1.04
C LYS A 106 -12.39 -10.28 -1.46
N LEU A 107 -11.43 -9.94 -0.60
CA LEU A 107 -10.01 -10.03 -0.91
C LEU A 107 -9.39 -11.40 -0.58
N LYS A 108 -10.02 -12.17 0.32
CA LYS A 108 -9.49 -13.39 0.93
C LYS A 108 -8.78 -14.33 -0.05
N MET A 109 -9.40 -14.61 -1.19
CA MET A 109 -8.85 -15.58 -2.17
C MET A 109 -7.68 -15.02 -2.99
N ARG A 110 -7.49 -13.70 -3.01
CA ARG A 110 -6.45 -13.03 -3.77
C ARG A 110 -5.27 -12.57 -2.92
N ILE A 111 -5.37 -12.66 -1.58
CA ILE A 111 -4.29 -12.28 -0.65
C ILE A 111 -2.96 -12.97 -0.98
N PRO A 112 -2.90 -14.29 -1.26
CA PRO A 112 -1.62 -14.93 -1.58
C PRO A 112 -0.94 -14.36 -2.83
N GLU A 113 -1.71 -13.91 -3.82
CA GLU A 113 -1.18 -13.25 -5.01
C GLU A 113 -0.61 -11.86 -4.69
N MET A 114 -1.34 -11.07 -3.88
CA MET A 114 -0.89 -9.77 -3.39
C MET A 114 0.41 -9.89 -2.59
N GLN A 115 0.50 -10.88 -1.68
CA GLN A 115 1.71 -11.15 -0.89
C GLN A 115 2.93 -11.40 -1.78
N LYS A 116 2.79 -12.23 -2.82
CA LYS A 116 3.89 -12.53 -3.75
C LYS A 116 4.37 -11.30 -4.49
N VAL A 117 3.45 -10.47 -4.98
CA VAL A 117 3.80 -9.23 -5.70
C VAL A 117 4.52 -8.26 -4.77
N LEU A 118 3.97 -8.02 -3.58
CA LEU A 118 4.55 -7.08 -2.62
C LEU A 118 5.90 -7.57 -2.08
N ALA A 119 6.03 -8.85 -1.76
CA ALA A 119 7.28 -9.44 -1.29
C ALA A 119 8.41 -9.28 -2.31
N CYS A 120 8.12 -9.56 -3.59
CA CYS A 120 9.08 -9.37 -4.67
C CYS A 120 9.57 -7.91 -4.75
N LEU A 121 8.65 -6.93 -4.68
CA LEU A 121 8.98 -5.51 -4.73
C LEU A 121 9.78 -5.05 -3.51
N MET A 122 9.49 -5.60 -2.34
CA MET A 122 10.17 -5.26 -1.08
C MET A 122 11.44 -6.08 -0.83
N ARG A 123 11.73 -7.07 -1.67
CA ARG A 123 12.91 -7.96 -1.57
C ARG A 123 12.94 -8.77 -0.27
N VAL A 124 11.79 -9.29 0.11
CA VAL A 124 11.58 -10.16 1.28
C VAL A 124 10.85 -11.45 0.85
N ASP A 125 10.77 -12.42 1.74
CA ASP A 125 9.97 -13.60 1.51
C ASP A 125 8.47 -13.31 1.65
N ALA A 126 7.62 -14.09 0.98
CA ALA A 126 6.17 -13.90 1.07
C ALA A 126 5.63 -14.09 2.49
N GLU A 127 6.33 -14.86 3.32
CA GLU A 127 6.00 -15.07 4.74
C GLU A 127 6.22 -13.80 5.61
N ASP A 128 7.04 -12.86 5.15
CA ASP A 128 7.28 -11.58 5.81
C ASP A 128 6.23 -10.51 5.47
N VAL A 129 5.26 -10.85 4.61
CA VAL A 129 4.18 -9.94 4.20
C VAL A 129 2.84 -10.48 4.67
N SER A 130 2.33 -9.94 5.76
CA SER A 130 0.99 -10.24 6.27
C SER A 130 -0.02 -9.25 5.71
N ILE A 131 -1.13 -9.76 5.13
CA ILE A 131 -2.26 -8.97 4.66
C ILE A 131 -3.54 -9.54 5.25
N LYS A 132 -4.29 -8.68 5.94
CA LYS A 132 -5.62 -8.97 6.49
C LYS A 132 -6.64 -8.09 5.78
N ALA A 133 -7.84 -8.59 5.61
CA ALA A 133 -8.96 -7.82 5.11
C ALA A 133 -10.13 -7.88 6.08
N THR A 134 -10.78 -6.75 6.29
CA THR A 134 -11.96 -6.63 7.14
C THR A 134 -13.00 -5.72 6.51
N THR A 135 -14.25 -5.91 6.91
CA THR A 135 -15.31 -4.93 6.69
C THR A 135 -15.34 -3.95 7.86
N THR A 136 -16.16 -2.91 7.76
CA THR A 136 -16.47 -2.04 8.90
C THR A 136 -17.90 -2.29 9.42
N GLU A 137 -18.42 -3.49 9.19
CA GLU A 137 -19.79 -3.88 9.62
C GLU A 137 -20.86 -2.88 9.14
N LYS A 138 -20.71 -2.41 7.89
CA LYS A 138 -21.58 -1.39 7.26
C LYS A 138 -21.56 -0.02 7.94
N LEU A 139 -20.58 0.26 8.77
CA LEU A 139 -20.40 1.55 9.43
C LEU A 139 -19.45 2.46 8.64
N GLY A 140 -19.74 3.75 8.67
CA GLY A 140 -18.93 4.80 8.08
C GLY A 140 -18.85 4.75 6.55
N PHE A 141 -17.88 5.46 5.98
CA PHE A 141 -17.71 5.56 4.53
C PHE A 141 -17.32 4.22 3.88
N THR A 142 -16.53 3.40 4.56
CA THR A 142 -16.18 2.05 4.10
C THR A 142 -17.44 1.18 4.06
N GLY A 143 -18.26 1.23 5.12
CA GLY A 143 -19.49 0.47 5.23
C GLY A 143 -20.54 0.87 4.20
N ARG A 144 -20.55 2.13 3.73
CA ARG A 144 -21.39 2.62 2.63
C ARG A 144 -20.75 2.44 1.25
N GLU A 145 -19.61 1.76 1.18
CA GLU A 145 -18.86 1.52 -0.08
C GLU A 145 -18.47 2.83 -0.81
N GLU A 146 -18.21 3.89 -0.07
CA GLU A 146 -17.77 5.18 -0.61
C GLU A 146 -16.23 5.22 -0.81
N GLY A 147 -15.51 4.34 -0.16
CA GLY A 147 -14.06 4.28 -0.23
C GLY A 147 -13.47 3.02 0.41
N ILE A 148 -12.19 2.83 0.19
CA ILE A 148 -11.37 1.78 0.81
C ILE A 148 -10.24 2.45 1.57
N SER A 149 -9.95 1.97 2.79
CA SER A 149 -8.81 2.39 3.57
C SER A 149 -7.84 1.24 3.81
N ALA A 150 -6.56 1.56 3.98
CA ALA A 150 -5.54 0.60 4.31
C ALA A 150 -4.62 1.15 5.42
N TYR A 151 -4.14 0.24 6.24
CA TYR A 151 -3.22 0.46 7.34
C TYR A 151 -2.04 -0.49 7.16
N ALA A 152 -0.84 0.01 7.38
CA ALA A 152 0.36 -0.82 7.32
C ALA A 152 1.28 -0.51 8.49
N THR A 153 1.81 -1.55 9.09
CA THR A 153 2.93 -1.45 10.04
C THR A 153 4.11 -2.21 9.43
N VAL A 154 5.28 -1.58 9.44
CA VAL A 154 6.49 -2.18 8.90
C VAL A 154 7.60 -2.19 9.94
N LEU A 155 8.44 -3.19 9.86
CA LEU A 155 9.72 -3.22 10.53
C LEU A 155 10.82 -3.10 9.48
N ILE A 156 11.73 -2.14 9.67
CA ILE A 156 12.95 -2.02 8.87
C ILE A 156 14.17 -2.19 9.77
N GLU A 157 15.24 -2.68 9.21
CA GLU A 157 16.45 -2.95 9.96
C GLU A 157 17.72 -2.59 9.17
N LYS A 158 18.78 -2.29 9.90
CA LYS A 158 20.14 -2.19 9.36
C LYS A 158 21.18 -2.66 10.35
N ASP A 159 22.31 -3.07 9.86
CA ASP A 159 23.45 -3.51 10.67
C ASP A 159 24.05 -2.36 11.50
#